data_a98faa2abcf25b55ae3666ed938b44ea
#
_entry.id   a98faa2abcf25b55ae3666ed938b44ea
#
_cell.length_a   1.000
_cell.length_b   1.000
_cell.length_c   1.000
_cell.angle_alpha   90.00
_cell.angle_beta   90.00
_cell.angle_gamma   90.00
#
_symmetry.space_group_name_H-M   'P 1'
#
loop_
_entity.id
_entity.type
_entity.pdbx_description
1 polymer ?
#
loop_
_entity_poly.entity_id
_entity_poly.type
_entity_poly.pdbx_seq_one_letter_code
_entity_poly.pdbx_strand_id
1 'polypeptide(L)'
;MEKTKSDIEGIKERAAKRLAPEELAVFDAHLMMAGDPELASQIISMIENDKVNAEFATNEVANMMVAMFESMDNEYFKERAADVKDVTFRLKCNLLGLTIPDLSAINEDSVIIAHDLTPSDTAQLNEYAKGFATNIGGKTSHSAIMANSLEIPAVVGCSGVLAVSYTHLRA
;
A
#
# COMPACT_ATOMS: atom_id res chain seq x y z
N MET A 1 -2.84 15.98 -1.87
CA MET A 1 -3.90 15.38 -1.04
C MET A 1 -5.13 15.01 -1.88
N GLU A 2 -5.82 15.92 -2.58
CA GLU A 2 -7.05 15.62 -3.34
C GLU A 2 -6.86 14.52 -4.40
N LYS A 3 -5.77 14.56 -5.18
CA LYS A 3 -5.47 13.50 -6.14
C LYS A 3 -5.30 12.14 -5.46
N THR A 4 -4.63 12.10 -4.29
CA THR A 4 -4.45 10.88 -3.51
C THR A 4 -5.78 10.30 -3.04
N LYS A 5 -6.71 11.14 -2.60
CA LYS A 5 -8.08 10.71 -2.26
C LYS A 5 -8.79 10.12 -3.46
N SER A 6 -8.78 10.83 -4.60
CA SER A 6 -9.41 10.34 -5.83
C SER A 6 -8.84 9.00 -6.30
N ASP A 7 -7.52 8.80 -6.17
CA ASP A 7 -6.88 7.52 -6.49
C ASP A 7 -7.39 6.39 -5.58
N ILE A 8 -7.46 6.64 -4.25
CA ILE A 8 -7.95 5.67 -3.27
C ILE A 8 -9.45 5.37 -3.49
N GLU A 9 -10.27 6.38 -3.75
CA GLU A 9 -11.69 6.20 -4.10
C GLU A 9 -11.86 5.31 -5.33
N GLY A 10 -11.08 5.56 -6.39
CA GLY A 10 -11.11 4.74 -7.59
C GLY A 10 -10.69 3.29 -7.35
N ILE A 11 -9.72 3.04 -6.47
CA ILE A 11 -9.34 1.68 -6.07
C ILE A 11 -10.48 1.02 -5.30
N LYS A 12 -11.06 1.71 -4.30
CA LYS A 12 -12.17 1.21 -3.50
C LYS A 12 -13.37 0.82 -4.37
N GLU A 13 -13.74 1.66 -5.34
CA GLU A 13 -14.84 1.38 -6.26
C GLU A 13 -14.60 0.12 -7.12
N ARG A 14 -13.37 -0.07 -7.59
CA ARG A 14 -13.02 -1.28 -8.34
C ARG A 14 -13.02 -2.52 -7.45
N ALA A 15 -12.45 -2.41 -6.26
CA ALA A 15 -12.37 -3.47 -5.26
C ALA A 15 -13.76 -3.92 -4.76
N ALA A 16 -14.73 -3.00 -4.68
CA ALA A 16 -16.10 -3.28 -4.22
C ALA A 16 -16.85 -4.31 -5.07
N LYS A 17 -16.36 -4.62 -6.26
CA LYS A 17 -16.95 -5.68 -7.12
C LYS A 17 -16.56 -7.09 -6.69
N ARG A 18 -15.53 -7.24 -5.83
CA ARG A 18 -14.89 -8.51 -5.52
C ARG A 18 -14.66 -8.76 -4.03
N LEU A 19 -14.48 -7.70 -3.27
CA LEU A 19 -14.17 -7.76 -1.84
C LEU A 19 -15.43 -7.61 -0.99
N ALA A 20 -15.42 -8.23 0.18
CA ALA A 20 -16.47 -8.07 1.16
C ALA A 20 -16.45 -6.67 1.79
N PRO A 21 -17.57 -6.16 2.33
CA PRO A 21 -17.64 -4.84 2.96
C PRO A 21 -16.60 -4.62 4.06
N GLU A 22 -16.28 -5.66 4.82
CA GLU A 22 -15.30 -5.63 5.91
C GLU A 22 -13.89 -5.37 5.38
N GLU A 23 -13.55 -5.93 4.21
CA GLU A 23 -12.26 -5.76 3.56
C GLU A 23 -12.14 -4.36 2.92
N LEU A 24 -13.27 -3.74 2.56
CA LEU A 24 -13.31 -2.38 2.01
C LEU A 24 -13.12 -1.31 3.08
N ALA A 25 -13.33 -1.63 4.36
CA ALA A 25 -13.21 -0.68 5.46
C ALA A 25 -11.81 -0.07 5.60
N VAL A 26 -10.77 -0.78 5.14
CA VAL A 26 -9.39 -0.24 5.12
C VAL A 26 -9.29 1.01 4.25
N PHE A 27 -10.03 1.07 3.14
CA PHE A 27 -10.01 2.25 2.26
C PHE A 27 -10.71 3.46 2.89
N ASP A 28 -11.70 3.26 3.77
CA ASP A 28 -12.30 4.36 4.52
C ASP A 28 -11.28 4.98 5.48
N ALA A 29 -10.47 4.16 6.14
CA ALA A 29 -9.38 4.62 6.97
C ALA A 29 -8.32 5.37 6.14
N HIS A 30 -7.95 4.86 4.97
CA HIS A 30 -7.02 5.52 4.05
C HIS A 30 -7.57 6.88 3.56
N LEU A 31 -8.86 6.97 3.23
CA LEU A 31 -9.49 8.22 2.80
C LEU A 31 -9.54 9.24 3.93
N MET A 32 -9.85 8.81 5.16
CA MET A 32 -9.80 9.68 6.34
C MET A 32 -8.38 10.23 6.55
N MET A 33 -7.38 9.39 6.47
CA MET A 33 -5.97 9.78 6.62
C MET A 33 -5.51 10.72 5.49
N ALA A 34 -5.84 10.41 4.23
CA ALA A 34 -5.53 11.26 3.09
C ALA A 34 -6.25 12.62 3.14
N GLY A 35 -7.34 12.70 3.92
CA GLY A 35 -8.11 13.92 4.17
C GLY A 35 -7.78 14.63 5.47
N ASP A 36 -6.89 14.09 6.28
CA ASP A 36 -6.60 14.61 7.59
C ASP A 36 -5.92 16.00 7.50
N PRO A 37 -6.56 17.05 8.02
CA PRO A 37 -5.97 18.39 8.04
C PRO A 37 -4.72 18.47 8.93
N GLU A 38 -4.59 17.62 9.94
CA GLU A 38 -3.41 17.59 10.80
C GLU A 38 -2.19 17.06 10.05
N LEU A 39 -2.34 15.96 9.29
CA LEU A 39 -1.28 15.44 8.42
C LEU A 39 -0.83 16.51 7.41
N ALA A 40 -1.78 17.20 6.78
CA ALA A 40 -1.46 18.29 5.84
C ALA A 40 -0.73 19.45 6.54
N SER A 41 -1.18 19.86 7.73
CA SER A 41 -0.59 20.94 8.50
C SER A 41 0.84 20.62 8.92
N GLN A 42 1.12 19.41 9.38
CA GLN A 42 2.47 18.98 9.76
C GLN A 42 3.43 19.00 8.56
N ILE A 43 3.00 18.51 7.40
CA ILE A 43 3.80 18.54 6.17
C ILE A 43 4.09 19.99 5.75
N ILE A 44 3.07 20.85 5.73
CA ILE A 44 3.21 22.27 5.36
C ILE A 44 4.15 22.99 6.34
N SER A 45 3.96 22.77 7.65
CA SER A 45 4.81 23.38 8.68
C SER A 45 6.29 23.00 8.51
N MET A 46 6.57 21.74 8.19
CA MET A 46 7.95 21.30 7.93
C MET A 46 8.53 21.96 6.68
N ILE A 47 7.75 22.09 5.59
CA ILE A 47 8.18 22.79 4.38
C ILE A 47 8.52 24.26 4.71
N GLU A 48 7.65 24.93 5.47
CA GLU A 48 7.80 26.35 5.77
C GLU A 48 8.94 26.65 6.75
N ASN A 49 9.12 25.82 7.78
CA ASN A 49 10.12 26.02 8.81
C ASN A 49 11.52 25.52 8.39
N ASP A 50 11.58 24.29 7.84
CA ASP A 50 12.85 23.63 7.56
C ASP A 50 13.32 23.86 6.11
N LYS A 51 12.50 24.55 5.27
CA LYS A 51 12.80 24.87 3.87
C LYS A 51 13.13 23.65 3.01
N VAL A 52 12.45 22.53 3.29
CA VAL A 52 12.58 21.28 2.56
C VAL A 52 11.50 21.16 1.48
N ASN A 53 11.66 20.22 0.53
CA ASN A 53 10.64 19.94 -0.48
C ASN A 53 9.48 19.11 0.10
N ALA A 54 8.36 19.08 -0.62
CA ALA A 54 7.14 18.43 -0.15
C ALA A 54 7.30 16.91 0.00
N GLU A 55 8.07 16.28 -0.87
CA GLU A 55 8.31 14.83 -0.85
C GLU A 55 9.12 14.42 0.38
N PHE A 56 10.14 15.20 0.72
CA PHE A 56 10.94 14.99 1.92
C PHE A 56 10.09 15.21 3.19
N ALA A 57 9.37 16.33 3.25
CA ALA A 57 8.49 16.63 4.39
C ALA A 57 7.44 15.52 4.59
N THR A 58 6.82 15.04 3.50
CA THR A 58 5.87 13.92 3.56
C THR A 58 6.52 12.66 4.10
N ASN A 59 7.76 12.36 3.68
CA ASN A 59 8.48 11.18 4.15
C ASN A 59 8.81 11.26 5.64
N GLU A 60 9.31 12.40 6.10
CA GLU A 60 9.68 12.58 7.51
C GLU A 60 8.45 12.53 8.44
N VAL A 61 7.36 13.21 8.06
CA VAL A 61 6.10 13.14 8.83
C VAL A 61 5.57 11.71 8.87
N ALA A 62 5.60 10.99 7.74
CA ALA A 62 5.21 9.60 7.69
C ALA A 62 6.06 8.72 8.61
N ASN A 63 7.39 8.88 8.58
CA ASN A 63 8.32 8.13 9.44
C ASN A 63 8.06 8.39 10.93
N MET A 64 7.79 9.65 11.31
CA MET A 64 7.43 9.99 12.69
C MET A 64 6.12 9.32 13.13
N MET A 65 5.09 9.33 12.29
CA MET A 65 3.81 8.67 12.58
C MET A 65 3.98 7.15 12.69
N VAL A 66 4.71 6.55 11.76
CA VAL A 66 4.99 5.10 11.76
C VAL A 66 5.74 4.70 13.03
N ALA A 67 6.81 5.43 13.39
CA ALA A 67 7.59 5.14 14.59
C ALA A 67 6.73 5.28 15.86
N MET A 68 5.82 6.26 15.90
CA MET A 68 4.89 6.43 17.00
C MET A 68 3.96 5.21 17.13
N PHE A 69 3.33 4.78 16.03
CA PHE A 69 2.41 3.64 16.05
C PHE A 69 3.14 2.33 16.33
N GLU A 70 4.32 2.09 15.77
CA GLU A 70 5.13 0.89 16.01
C GLU A 70 5.67 0.82 17.45
N SER A 71 5.81 1.95 18.15
CA SER A 71 6.19 1.99 19.56
C SER A 71 5.07 1.55 20.51
N MET A 72 3.83 1.49 20.03
CA MET A 72 2.69 1.06 20.82
C MET A 72 2.59 -0.47 20.77
N ASP A 73 2.54 -1.12 21.94
CA ASP A 73 2.43 -2.59 22.03
C ASP A 73 0.97 -3.06 21.81
N ASN A 74 0.48 -2.82 20.59
CA ASN A 74 -0.89 -3.18 20.20
C ASN A 74 -0.95 -3.39 18.67
N GLU A 75 -1.45 -4.55 18.26
CA GLU A 75 -1.56 -4.92 16.83
C GLU A 75 -2.39 -3.92 16.02
N TYR A 76 -3.43 -3.35 16.60
CA TYR A 76 -4.24 -2.30 15.93
C TYR A 76 -3.39 -1.12 15.47
N PHE A 77 -2.44 -0.65 16.31
CA PHE A 77 -1.57 0.47 15.94
C PHE A 77 -0.50 0.06 14.93
N LYS A 78 -0.05 -1.20 14.94
CA LYS A 78 0.86 -1.71 13.91
C LYS A 78 0.19 -1.77 12.53
N GLU A 79 -1.10 -2.15 12.48
CA GLU A 79 -1.89 -2.05 11.25
C GLU A 79 -2.00 -0.60 10.76
N ARG A 80 -2.23 0.35 11.67
CA ARG A 80 -2.25 1.78 11.32
C ARG A 80 -0.92 2.29 10.80
N ALA A 81 0.20 1.77 11.27
CA ALA A 81 1.51 2.09 10.70
C ALA A 81 1.62 1.65 9.24
N ALA A 82 1.05 0.49 8.88
CA ALA A 82 0.99 0.02 7.49
C ALA A 82 0.11 0.93 6.61
N ASP A 83 -1.04 1.36 7.13
CA ASP A 83 -1.94 2.31 6.44
C ASP A 83 -1.24 3.65 6.17
N VAL A 84 -0.48 4.18 7.16
CA VAL A 84 0.32 5.40 6.96
C VAL A 84 1.33 5.22 5.84
N LYS A 85 2.03 4.09 5.81
CA LYS A 85 3.01 3.78 4.75
C LYS A 85 2.36 3.76 3.37
N ASP A 86 1.20 3.11 3.21
CA ASP A 86 0.48 3.02 1.93
C ASP A 86 -0.01 4.40 1.46
N VAL A 87 -0.73 5.13 2.30
CA VAL A 87 -1.29 6.45 1.95
C VAL A 87 -0.18 7.46 1.62
N THR A 88 0.86 7.52 2.45
CA THR A 88 1.96 8.49 2.24
C THR A 88 2.88 8.09 1.08
N PHE A 89 3.05 6.82 0.77
CA PHE A 89 3.72 6.36 -0.44
C PHE A 89 2.98 6.87 -1.68
N ARG A 90 1.66 6.69 -1.73
CA ARG A 90 0.81 7.19 -2.82
C ARG A 90 0.86 8.71 -2.94
N LEU A 91 0.84 9.41 -1.80
CA LEU A 91 0.99 10.87 -1.78
C LEU A 91 2.34 11.30 -2.37
N LYS A 92 3.44 10.64 -1.98
CA LYS A 92 4.78 10.92 -2.53
C LYS A 92 4.84 10.67 -4.04
N CYS A 93 4.29 9.55 -4.52
CA CYS A 93 4.23 9.27 -5.96
C CYS A 93 3.47 10.38 -6.71
N ASN A 94 2.36 10.85 -6.15
CA ASN A 94 1.60 11.96 -6.74
C ASN A 94 2.36 13.28 -6.75
N LEU A 95 3.14 13.58 -5.71
CA LEU A 95 4.00 14.77 -5.67
C LEU A 95 5.12 14.71 -6.70
N LEU A 96 5.72 13.54 -6.88
CA LEU A 96 6.80 13.30 -7.85
C LEU A 96 6.30 13.13 -9.29
N GLY A 97 4.98 13.06 -9.52
CA GLY A 97 4.42 12.75 -10.83
C GLY A 97 4.70 11.31 -11.30
N LEU A 98 4.98 10.40 -10.37
CA LEU A 98 5.21 8.99 -10.67
C LEU A 98 3.88 8.24 -10.81
N THR A 99 3.82 7.33 -11.77
CA THR A 99 2.68 6.42 -11.93
C THR A 99 2.92 5.17 -11.07
N ILE A 100 1.97 4.88 -10.17
CA ILE A 100 1.95 3.61 -9.45
C ILE A 100 1.39 2.56 -10.42
N PRO A 101 2.04 1.38 -10.56
CA PRO A 101 1.49 0.30 -11.37
C PRO A 101 0.07 -0.05 -10.94
N ASP A 102 -0.84 -0.13 -11.91
CA ASP A 102 -2.22 -0.54 -11.67
C ASP A 102 -2.34 -2.05 -11.89
N LEU A 103 -2.40 -2.81 -10.81
CA LEU A 103 -2.51 -4.27 -10.86
C LEU A 103 -3.86 -4.74 -11.43
N SER A 104 -4.87 -3.85 -11.47
CA SER A 104 -6.14 -4.16 -12.14
C SER A 104 -6.05 -4.15 -13.67
N ALA A 105 -4.98 -3.60 -14.21
CA ALA A 105 -4.73 -3.57 -15.66
C ALA A 105 -4.07 -4.85 -16.21
N ILE A 106 -3.72 -5.81 -15.35
CA ILE A 106 -3.22 -7.13 -15.77
C ILE A 106 -4.31 -7.81 -16.60
N ASN A 107 -3.97 -8.24 -17.81
CA ASN A 107 -4.90 -8.82 -18.78
C ASN A 107 -4.46 -10.20 -19.33
N GLU A 108 -3.43 -10.79 -18.74
CA GLU A 108 -2.93 -12.13 -19.03
C GLU A 108 -2.52 -12.85 -17.74
N ASP A 109 -2.57 -14.18 -17.76
CA ASP A 109 -2.24 -14.99 -16.59
C ASP A 109 -0.84 -14.68 -16.09
N SER A 110 -0.74 -14.15 -14.87
CA SER A 110 0.48 -13.60 -14.31
C SER A 110 0.70 -14.01 -12.87
N VAL A 111 1.98 -14.16 -12.50
CA VAL A 111 2.42 -14.28 -11.10
C VAL A 111 3.13 -13.00 -10.70
N ILE A 112 2.67 -12.38 -9.61
CA ILE A 112 3.20 -11.10 -9.15
C ILE A 112 4.36 -11.36 -8.19
N ILE A 113 5.50 -10.73 -8.47
CA ILE A 113 6.67 -10.78 -7.60
C ILE A 113 6.92 -9.37 -7.06
N ALA A 114 6.86 -9.20 -5.74
CA ALA A 114 7.01 -7.90 -5.11
C ALA A 114 7.87 -7.95 -3.84
N HIS A 115 8.34 -6.81 -3.39
CA HIS A 115 8.96 -6.71 -2.07
C HIS A 115 7.93 -6.92 -0.98
N ASP A 116 6.81 -6.22 -1.11
CA ASP A 116 5.60 -6.34 -0.29
C ASP A 116 4.37 -6.00 -1.16
N LEU A 117 3.19 -6.36 -0.70
CA LEU A 117 1.91 -5.95 -1.29
C LEU A 117 1.07 -5.28 -0.22
N THR A 118 0.77 -4.01 -0.46
CA THR A 118 -0.09 -3.21 0.42
C THR A 118 -1.56 -3.61 0.28
N PRO A 119 -2.44 -3.17 1.19
CA PRO A 119 -3.89 -3.33 1.02
C PRO A 119 -4.39 -2.78 -0.32
N SER A 120 -3.88 -1.63 -0.74
CA SER A 120 -4.23 -1.03 -2.03
C SER A 120 -3.77 -1.87 -3.23
N ASP A 121 -2.65 -2.59 -3.12
CA ASP A 121 -2.16 -3.46 -4.18
C ASP A 121 -2.99 -4.73 -4.28
N THR A 122 -3.21 -5.42 -3.16
CA THR A 122 -3.95 -6.69 -3.12
C THR A 122 -5.41 -6.52 -3.55
N ALA A 123 -6.03 -5.40 -3.22
CA ALA A 123 -7.40 -5.09 -3.65
C ALA A 123 -7.55 -4.86 -5.16
N GLN A 124 -6.46 -4.56 -5.85
CA GLN A 124 -6.44 -4.39 -7.31
C GLN A 124 -6.21 -5.70 -8.08
N LEU A 125 -5.84 -6.79 -7.39
CA LEU A 125 -5.63 -8.08 -8.05
C LEU A 125 -6.92 -8.53 -8.74
N ASN A 126 -6.81 -8.99 -9.98
CA ASN A 126 -7.92 -9.46 -10.80
C ASN A 126 -7.79 -10.97 -11.09
N GLU A 127 -8.67 -11.51 -11.92
CA GLU A 127 -8.71 -12.93 -12.28
C GLU A 127 -7.47 -13.46 -13.02
N TYR A 128 -6.66 -12.54 -13.56
CA TYR A 128 -5.40 -12.89 -14.23
C TYR A 128 -4.22 -12.99 -13.25
N ALA A 129 -4.36 -12.52 -12.01
CA ALA A 129 -3.39 -12.74 -10.97
C ALA A 129 -3.49 -14.18 -10.45
N LYS A 130 -2.68 -15.09 -10.98
CA LYS A 130 -2.71 -16.52 -10.64
C LYS A 130 -1.92 -16.88 -9.39
N GLY A 131 -1.19 -15.93 -8.84
CA GLY A 131 -0.45 -16.07 -7.59
C GLY A 131 0.46 -14.89 -7.34
N PHE A 132 1.04 -14.83 -6.15
CA PHE A 132 2.09 -13.86 -5.88
C PHE A 132 3.14 -14.39 -4.90
N ALA A 133 4.32 -13.76 -4.94
CA ALA A 133 5.36 -14.00 -3.95
C ALA A 133 5.95 -12.66 -3.46
N THR A 134 6.17 -12.54 -2.14
CA THR A 134 6.73 -11.34 -1.53
C THR A 134 7.97 -11.65 -0.69
N ASN A 135 8.93 -10.70 -0.69
CA ASN A 135 10.15 -10.79 0.12
C ASN A 135 9.84 -10.77 1.61
N ILE A 136 8.90 -9.94 2.02
CA ILE A 136 8.48 -9.78 3.42
C ILE A 136 7.05 -10.27 3.62
N GLY A 137 6.63 -10.32 4.86
CA GLY A 137 5.33 -10.79 5.26
C GLY A 137 5.38 -12.09 6.06
N GLY A 138 4.30 -12.41 6.70
CA GLY A 138 4.11 -13.62 7.50
C GLY A 138 2.71 -14.17 7.31
N LYS A 139 2.39 -15.28 7.97
CA LYS A 139 1.08 -15.95 7.86
C LYS A 139 -0.11 -15.05 8.23
N THR A 140 0.13 -14.07 9.06
CA THR A 140 -0.87 -13.08 9.53
C THR A 140 -0.75 -11.73 8.82
N SER A 141 0.10 -11.59 7.81
CA SER A 141 0.20 -10.35 7.03
C SER A 141 -1.09 -10.11 6.23
N HIS A 142 -1.39 -8.85 5.95
CA HIS A 142 -2.55 -8.48 5.16
C HIS A 142 -2.57 -9.20 3.81
N SER A 143 -1.42 -9.24 3.12
CA SER A 143 -1.28 -9.95 1.84
C SER A 143 -1.61 -11.44 1.93
N ALA A 144 -1.22 -12.13 3.02
CA ALA A 144 -1.54 -13.54 3.23
C ALA A 144 -3.04 -13.76 3.50
N ILE A 145 -3.67 -12.88 4.27
CA ILE A 145 -5.11 -12.93 4.54
C ILE A 145 -5.90 -12.69 3.26
N MET A 146 -5.52 -11.68 2.48
CA MET A 146 -6.16 -11.37 1.20
C MET A 146 -5.98 -12.47 0.16
N ALA A 147 -4.82 -13.14 0.14
CA ALA A 147 -4.62 -14.30 -0.73
C ALA A 147 -5.63 -15.41 -0.46
N ASN A 148 -5.89 -15.70 0.82
CA ASN A 148 -6.90 -16.69 1.21
C ASN A 148 -8.31 -16.24 0.81
N SER A 149 -8.67 -14.98 1.03
CA SER A 149 -9.98 -14.44 0.69
C SER A 149 -10.25 -14.46 -0.82
N LEU A 150 -9.22 -14.18 -1.62
CA LEU A 150 -9.27 -14.19 -3.08
C LEU A 150 -9.02 -15.58 -3.70
N GLU A 151 -8.74 -16.59 -2.88
CA GLU A 151 -8.38 -17.96 -3.31
C GLU A 151 -7.17 -17.99 -4.27
N ILE A 152 -6.20 -17.09 -4.05
CA ILE A 152 -4.99 -16.96 -4.87
C ILE A 152 -3.80 -17.62 -4.16
N PRO A 153 -3.03 -18.50 -4.83
CA PRO A 153 -1.79 -19.05 -4.26
C PRO A 153 -0.79 -17.93 -3.91
N ALA A 154 -0.26 -17.95 -2.68
CA ALA A 154 0.67 -16.95 -2.21
C ALA A 154 1.84 -17.54 -1.42
N VAL A 155 3.03 -16.99 -1.64
CA VAL A 155 4.23 -17.24 -0.85
C VAL A 155 4.72 -15.92 -0.27
N VAL A 156 4.71 -15.80 1.06
CA VAL A 156 5.14 -14.57 1.75
C VAL A 156 6.40 -14.82 2.56
N GLY A 157 7.22 -13.77 2.77
CA GLY A 157 8.46 -13.89 3.52
C GLY A 157 9.57 -14.65 2.79
N CYS A 158 9.51 -14.69 1.47
CA CYS A 158 10.53 -15.35 0.63
C CYS A 158 11.68 -14.39 0.34
N SER A 159 12.62 -14.27 1.26
CA SER A 159 13.76 -13.36 1.10
C SER A 159 14.54 -13.68 -0.17
N GLY A 160 14.79 -12.66 -0.99
CA GLY A 160 15.53 -12.77 -2.24
C GLY A 160 14.70 -13.14 -3.47
N VAL A 161 13.38 -13.30 -3.37
CA VAL A 161 12.53 -13.66 -4.53
C VAL A 161 12.67 -12.66 -5.68
N LEU A 162 12.83 -11.38 -5.40
CA LEU A 162 13.06 -10.35 -6.44
C LEU A 162 14.39 -10.56 -7.18
N ALA A 163 15.45 -10.94 -6.47
CA ALA A 163 16.75 -11.17 -7.11
C ALA A 163 16.71 -12.37 -8.07
N VAL A 164 15.96 -13.41 -7.71
CA VAL A 164 15.79 -14.62 -8.54
C VAL A 164 14.88 -14.34 -9.75
N SER A 165 13.83 -13.53 -9.58
CA SER A 165 12.89 -13.20 -10.67
C SER A 165 13.58 -12.53 -11.86
N TYR A 166 14.57 -11.67 -11.61
CA TYR A 166 15.34 -11.02 -12.69
C TYR A 166 16.26 -11.98 -13.46
N THR A 167 16.58 -13.14 -12.91
CA THR A 167 17.55 -14.08 -13.50
C THR A 167 16.91 -15.31 -14.14
N HIS A 168 15.69 -15.70 -13.79
CA HIS A 168 15.11 -16.99 -14.15
C HIS A 168 13.70 -16.96 -14.73
N LEU A 169 13.00 -15.81 -14.79
CA LEU A 169 11.73 -15.71 -15.48
C LEU A 169 11.93 -15.51 -16.99
N ARG A 170 12.32 -16.59 -17.66
CA ARG A 170 12.00 -16.81 -19.07
C ARG A 170 10.90 -17.86 -19.10
N ALA A 171 9.68 -17.43 -19.40
CA ALA A 171 8.66 -18.29 -19.94
C ALA A 171 9.03 -18.68 -21.37
#